data_afb4fbaecafdf793f9e6857e8270e268
#
_entry.id   afb4fbaecafdf793f9e6857e8270e268
#
_cell.length_a   1.000
_cell.length_b   1.000
_cell.length_c   1.000
_cell.angle_alpha   90.00
_cell.angle_beta   90.00
_cell.angle_gamma   90.00
#
_symmetry.space_group_name_H-M   'P 1'
#
loop_
_entity.id
_entity.type
_entity.pdbx_description
1 polymer ?
#
loop_
_entity_poly.entity_id
_entity_poly.type
_entity_poly.pdbx_seq_one_letter_code
_entity_poly.pdbx_strand_id
1 'polypeptide(L)'
;MSIKFKRIIISLLLSSLVSIPVRAQKLSVSTNLLDYACLATLNAEFSYAFSRHWSLVADARYNPFTFREDDPARQFQLRQQSYAAGVRLWPWHIWSGWWFASKVRWQEYNQGGIVSRQTKEGDRIGGGLYAGYSHMLTPHLNLEFGLGVWSGADFYKVYSCQTCGLTVDQGNKFFVLPDDIMISLAYVF
;
A
#
# COMPACT_ATOMS: atom_id res chain seq x y z
N MET A 1 -26.51 -6.26 -14.52
CA MET A 1 -26.16 -7.44 -13.69
C MET A 1 -26.75 -7.27 -12.32
N SER A 2 -27.67 -8.17 -11.89
CA SER A 2 -28.47 -8.03 -10.66
C SER A 2 -27.58 -8.00 -9.40
N ILE A 3 -27.95 -7.16 -8.43
CA ILE A 3 -27.27 -7.04 -7.12
C ILE A 3 -27.16 -8.40 -6.41
N LYS A 4 -28.16 -9.26 -6.60
CA LYS A 4 -28.14 -10.64 -6.07
C LYS A 4 -27.01 -11.49 -6.68
N PHE A 5 -26.74 -11.33 -7.98
CA PHE A 5 -25.68 -12.06 -8.67
C PHE A 5 -24.28 -11.62 -8.21
N LYS A 6 -24.07 -10.32 -7.98
CA LYS A 6 -22.81 -9.81 -7.39
C LYS A 6 -22.56 -10.35 -5.98
N ARG A 7 -23.60 -10.42 -5.15
CA ARG A 7 -23.49 -10.98 -3.77
C ARG A 7 -23.14 -12.46 -3.79
N ILE A 8 -23.69 -13.23 -4.71
CA ILE A 8 -23.40 -14.66 -4.86
C ILE A 8 -21.95 -14.88 -5.31
N ILE A 9 -21.46 -14.09 -6.26
CA ILE A 9 -20.05 -14.17 -6.72
C ILE A 9 -19.10 -13.78 -5.59
N ILE A 10 -19.37 -12.73 -4.85
CA ILE A 10 -18.54 -12.31 -3.70
C ILE A 10 -18.56 -13.39 -2.60
N SER A 11 -19.71 -13.98 -2.31
CA SER A 11 -19.83 -15.07 -1.33
C SER A 11 -19.06 -16.33 -1.77
N LEU A 12 -19.13 -16.70 -3.06
CA LEU A 12 -18.39 -17.82 -3.63
C LEU A 12 -16.87 -17.56 -3.64
N LEU A 13 -16.43 -16.33 -3.93
CA LEU A 13 -15.02 -15.94 -3.84
C LEU A 13 -14.53 -15.96 -2.38
N LEU A 14 -15.30 -15.47 -1.42
CA LEU A 14 -14.95 -15.56 -0.01
C LEU A 14 -14.88 -17.02 0.47
N SER A 15 -15.83 -17.88 0.07
CA SER A 15 -15.85 -19.29 0.50
C SER A 15 -14.71 -20.11 -0.14
N SER A 16 -14.27 -19.79 -1.34
CA SER A 16 -13.12 -20.44 -1.98
C SER A 16 -11.78 -20.10 -1.32
N LEU A 17 -11.66 -18.92 -0.72
CA LEU A 17 -10.49 -18.51 0.06
C LEU A 17 -10.34 -19.29 1.39
N VAL A 18 -11.43 -19.77 1.95
CA VAL A 18 -11.44 -20.52 3.24
C VAL A 18 -11.08 -21.99 3.06
N SER A 19 -11.10 -22.53 1.85
CA SER A 19 -10.98 -23.98 1.59
C SER A 19 -9.58 -24.45 1.21
N ILE A 20 -8.55 -23.61 1.33
CA ILE A 20 -7.18 -24.03 1.03
C ILE A 20 -6.63 -24.81 2.23
N PRO A 21 -6.36 -26.12 2.12
CA PRO A 21 -5.70 -26.89 3.18
C PRO A 21 -4.26 -26.41 3.32
N VAL A 22 -4.03 -25.47 4.24
CA VAL A 22 -2.70 -24.91 4.47
C VAL A 22 -1.87 -25.90 5.26
N ARG A 23 -1.12 -26.70 4.55
CA ARG A 23 0.01 -27.44 5.13
C ARG A 23 1.18 -26.46 5.28
N ALA A 24 1.55 -26.16 6.53
CA ALA A 24 2.61 -25.23 6.94
C ALA A 24 2.34 -23.77 6.52
N GLN A 25 2.12 -22.90 7.46
CA GLN A 25 2.00 -21.43 7.43
C GLN A 25 2.73 -20.75 6.26
N LYS A 26 2.18 -20.90 5.02
CA LYS A 26 2.83 -20.41 3.81
C LYS A 26 2.29 -19.08 3.32
N LEU A 27 1.14 -18.67 3.83
CA LEU A 27 0.45 -17.47 3.41
C LEU A 27 0.33 -16.50 4.58
N SER A 28 0.49 -15.23 4.30
CA SER A 28 0.21 -14.16 5.25
C SER A 28 -0.55 -13.04 4.54
N VAL A 29 -1.51 -12.47 5.24
CA VAL A 29 -2.21 -11.24 4.84
C VAL A 29 -1.99 -10.23 5.94
N SER A 30 -1.54 -9.05 5.58
CA SER A 30 -1.29 -7.98 6.53
C SER A 30 -1.91 -6.65 6.10
N THR A 31 -2.11 -5.78 7.08
CA THR A 31 -2.57 -4.41 6.87
C THR A 31 -1.76 -3.46 7.73
N ASN A 32 -1.33 -2.33 7.15
CA ASN A 32 -0.62 -1.28 7.86
C ASN A 32 -1.60 -0.35 8.57
N LEU A 33 -1.53 -0.30 9.88
CA LEU A 33 -2.42 0.51 10.71
C LEU A 33 -2.17 2.02 10.55
N LEU A 34 -0.93 2.42 10.24
CA LEU A 34 -0.59 3.83 10.06
C LEU A 34 -1.19 4.42 8.76
N ASP A 35 -1.37 3.61 7.73
CA ASP A 35 -2.01 4.08 6.49
C ASP A 35 -3.46 4.51 6.72
N TYR A 36 -4.17 3.89 7.66
CA TYR A 36 -5.51 4.34 8.05
C TYR A 36 -5.50 5.69 8.74
N ALA A 37 -4.45 6.01 9.50
CA ALA A 37 -4.26 7.33 10.08
C ALA A 37 -3.89 8.40 9.01
N CYS A 38 -3.32 7.98 7.89
CA CYS A 38 -3.01 8.82 6.73
C CYS A 38 -4.24 8.99 5.84
N LEU A 39 -5.20 9.81 6.29
CA LEU A 39 -6.43 10.18 5.57
C LEU A 39 -7.22 8.94 5.10
N ALA A 40 -7.32 7.91 5.97
CA ALA A 40 -8.08 6.68 5.74
C ALA A 40 -7.64 5.89 4.50
N THR A 41 -6.34 5.84 4.20
CA THR A 41 -5.80 5.04 3.10
C THR A 41 -6.02 3.55 3.37
N LEU A 42 -6.83 2.91 2.54
CA LEU A 42 -7.04 1.47 2.57
C LEU A 42 -5.80 0.76 2.05
N ASN A 43 -5.38 -0.33 2.71
CA ASN A 43 -4.22 -1.09 2.29
C ASN A 43 -4.34 -2.56 2.63
N ALA A 44 -3.68 -3.39 1.84
CA ALA A 44 -3.50 -4.80 2.12
C ALA A 44 -2.19 -5.29 1.50
N GLU A 45 -1.45 -6.11 2.22
CA GLU A 45 -0.29 -6.84 1.72
C GLU A 45 -0.56 -8.34 1.81
N PHE A 46 -0.24 -9.04 0.74
CA PHE A 46 -0.28 -10.48 0.65
C PHE A 46 1.15 -11.01 0.53
N SER A 47 1.48 -12.06 1.29
CA SER A 47 2.80 -12.68 1.24
C SER A 47 2.71 -14.19 1.12
N TYR A 48 3.57 -14.78 0.27
CA TYR A 48 3.66 -16.22 0.04
C TYR A 48 5.08 -16.73 0.29
N ALA A 49 5.23 -17.60 1.27
CA ALA A 49 6.50 -18.26 1.59
C ALA A 49 6.79 -19.39 0.60
N PHE A 50 7.73 -19.19 -0.30
CA PHE A 50 8.20 -20.24 -1.21
C PHE A 50 9.44 -20.98 -0.70
N SER A 51 10.10 -20.45 0.33
CA SER A 51 11.26 -21.04 0.98
C SER A 51 11.23 -20.73 2.50
N ARG A 52 12.12 -21.38 3.27
CA ARG A 52 12.27 -21.12 4.72
C ARG A 52 12.70 -19.69 5.06
N HIS A 53 13.34 -19.02 4.14
CA HIS A 53 13.92 -17.68 4.31
C HIS A 53 13.39 -16.66 3.31
N TRP A 54 12.53 -17.05 2.37
CA TRP A 54 12.08 -16.18 1.32
C TRP A 54 10.57 -16.20 1.14
N SER A 55 9.98 -15.04 1.01
CA SER A 55 8.59 -14.86 0.60
C SER A 55 8.47 -13.88 -0.56
N LEU A 56 7.50 -14.13 -1.44
CA LEU A 56 6.98 -13.13 -2.36
C LEU A 56 6.03 -12.23 -1.59
N VAL A 57 6.02 -10.95 -1.94
CA VAL A 57 5.10 -9.98 -1.38
C VAL A 57 4.43 -9.19 -2.49
N ALA A 58 3.16 -8.89 -2.30
CA ALA A 58 2.38 -8.00 -3.16
C ALA A 58 1.51 -7.13 -2.27
N ASP A 59 1.56 -5.82 -2.48
CA ASP A 59 0.73 -4.88 -1.73
C ASP A 59 -0.08 -3.97 -2.65
N ALA A 60 -1.22 -3.54 -2.14
CA ALA A 60 -2.09 -2.58 -2.77
C ALA A 60 -2.53 -1.53 -1.75
N ARG A 61 -2.56 -0.27 -2.20
CA ARG A 61 -3.08 0.87 -1.43
C ARG A 61 -4.07 1.63 -2.26
N TYR A 62 -5.12 2.08 -1.63
CA TYR A 62 -6.18 2.83 -2.28
C TYR A 62 -6.76 3.90 -1.35
N ASN A 63 -6.75 5.14 -1.80
CA ASN A 63 -7.37 6.25 -1.11
C ASN A 63 -8.20 7.06 -2.11
N PRO A 64 -9.52 6.91 -2.14
CA PRO A 64 -10.41 7.67 -3.02
C PRO A 64 -10.90 8.98 -2.39
N PHE A 65 -10.58 9.26 -1.13
CA PHE A 65 -11.28 10.29 -0.35
C PHE A 65 -10.81 11.70 -0.67
N THR A 66 -11.78 12.60 -0.81
CA THR A 66 -11.62 14.05 -0.82
C THR A 66 -12.35 14.59 0.39
N PHE A 67 -11.74 15.54 1.10
CA PHE A 67 -12.28 16.09 2.33
C PHE A 67 -12.68 17.55 2.12
N ARG A 68 -13.80 17.97 2.71
CA ARG A 68 -14.37 19.31 2.62
C ARG A 68 -14.67 19.74 1.18
N GLU A 69 -15.34 18.91 0.43
CA GLU A 69 -15.75 19.18 -0.96
C GLU A 69 -16.65 20.42 -1.08
N ASP A 70 -17.39 20.75 -0.03
CA ASP A 70 -18.32 21.91 0.01
C ASP A 70 -17.61 23.26 0.06
N ASP A 71 -16.32 23.31 0.43
CA ASP A 71 -15.52 24.54 0.52
C ASP A 71 -14.23 24.42 -0.32
N PRO A 72 -14.24 24.88 -1.58
CA PRO A 72 -13.07 24.81 -2.47
C PRO A 72 -11.81 25.50 -1.93
N ALA A 73 -11.95 26.43 -0.99
CA ALA A 73 -10.82 27.14 -0.38
C ALA A 73 -10.12 26.30 0.71
N ARG A 74 -10.82 25.30 1.26
CA ARG A 74 -10.36 24.43 2.35
C ARG A 74 -10.37 22.96 2.00
N GLN A 75 -10.72 22.62 0.77
CA GLN A 75 -10.68 21.27 0.27
C GLN A 75 -9.25 20.73 0.33
N PHE A 76 -9.09 19.50 0.82
CA PHE A 76 -7.83 18.80 0.78
C PHE A 76 -8.05 17.33 0.39
N GLN A 77 -7.06 16.78 -0.30
CA GLN A 77 -7.13 15.38 -0.78
C GLN A 77 -5.75 14.76 -0.84
N LEU A 78 -5.73 13.46 -0.59
CA LEU A 78 -4.58 12.57 -0.80
C LEU A 78 -5.07 11.32 -1.55
N ARG A 79 -5.67 11.56 -2.72
CA ARG A 79 -6.15 10.44 -3.54
C ARG A 79 -4.98 9.70 -4.13
N GLN A 80 -4.98 8.39 -3.97
CA GLN A 80 -3.92 7.55 -4.51
C GLN A 80 -4.40 6.13 -4.75
N GLN A 81 -3.78 5.50 -5.74
CA GLN A 81 -3.77 4.05 -5.87
C GLN A 81 -2.34 3.61 -6.12
N SER A 82 -1.89 2.56 -5.46
CA SER A 82 -0.58 2.01 -5.69
C SER A 82 -0.57 0.50 -5.57
N TYR A 83 0.30 -0.10 -6.35
CA TYR A 83 0.52 -1.53 -6.37
C TYR A 83 2.01 -1.79 -6.33
N ALA A 84 2.43 -2.69 -5.46
CA ALA A 84 3.82 -3.11 -5.39
C ALA A 84 3.93 -4.63 -5.35
N ALA A 85 5.04 -5.12 -5.86
CA ALA A 85 5.39 -6.53 -5.78
C ALA A 85 6.89 -6.68 -5.57
N GLY A 86 7.30 -7.73 -4.86
CA GLY A 86 8.71 -7.93 -4.56
C GLY A 86 8.99 -9.21 -3.80
N VAL A 87 10.16 -9.22 -3.19
CA VAL A 87 10.66 -10.35 -2.40
C VAL A 87 11.03 -9.87 -1.01
N ARG A 88 10.84 -10.74 -0.01
CA ARG A 88 11.23 -10.49 1.38
C ARG A 88 12.13 -11.62 1.86
N LEU A 89 13.26 -11.27 2.45
CA LEU A 89 14.22 -12.15 3.07
C LEU A 89 14.02 -12.15 4.59
N TRP A 90 14.01 -13.33 5.16
CA TRP A 90 13.92 -13.61 6.59
C TRP A 90 15.21 -14.31 7.04
N PRO A 91 16.15 -13.62 7.68
CA PRO A 91 17.45 -14.20 8.06
C PRO A 91 17.36 -15.41 8.98
N TRP A 92 16.32 -15.49 9.84
CA TRP A 92 16.14 -16.60 10.76
C TRP A 92 15.02 -17.55 10.35
N HIS A 93 13.79 -17.16 10.59
CA HIS A 93 12.60 -17.95 10.26
C HIS A 93 11.57 -17.10 9.55
N ILE A 94 10.88 -17.71 8.61
CA ILE A 94 9.73 -17.11 7.95
C ILE A 94 8.71 -16.62 8.99
N TRP A 95 8.17 -15.45 8.80
CA TRP A 95 7.17 -14.79 9.65
C TRP A 95 7.67 -14.37 11.06
N SER A 96 8.95 -14.44 11.36
CA SER A 96 9.46 -14.10 12.69
C SER A 96 10.83 -13.41 12.65
N GLY A 97 11.00 -12.38 13.49
CA GLY A 97 12.25 -11.66 13.64
C GLY A 97 12.49 -10.62 12.56
N TRP A 98 13.76 -10.33 12.29
CA TRP A 98 14.14 -9.35 11.28
C TRP A 98 13.81 -9.81 9.87
N TRP A 99 13.41 -8.85 9.03
CA TRP A 99 13.19 -9.07 7.60
C TRP A 99 13.69 -7.89 6.77
N PHE A 100 14.06 -8.19 5.54
CA PHE A 100 14.47 -7.22 4.52
C PHE A 100 13.69 -7.48 3.25
N ALA A 101 13.23 -6.43 2.59
CA ALA A 101 12.46 -6.58 1.35
C ALA A 101 12.94 -5.62 0.26
N SER A 102 12.77 -6.06 -0.97
CA SER A 102 12.89 -5.23 -2.16
C SER A 102 11.59 -5.33 -2.95
N LYS A 103 10.99 -4.20 -3.29
CA LYS A 103 9.73 -4.12 -4.03
C LYS A 103 9.87 -3.16 -5.20
N VAL A 104 9.19 -3.46 -6.30
CA VAL A 104 8.89 -2.50 -7.37
C VAL A 104 7.49 -2.00 -7.16
N ARG A 105 7.27 -0.69 -7.30
CA ARG A 105 5.99 -0.03 -7.06
C ARG A 105 5.62 0.88 -8.22
N TRP A 106 4.37 0.85 -8.59
CA TRP A 106 3.68 1.87 -9.36
C TRP A 106 2.63 2.57 -8.48
N GLN A 107 2.54 3.89 -8.60
CA GLN A 107 1.61 4.70 -7.85
C GLN A 107 1.05 5.80 -8.74
N GLU A 108 -0.25 5.90 -8.81
CA GLU A 108 -0.97 7.08 -9.27
C GLU A 108 -1.41 7.90 -8.07
N TYR A 109 -1.22 9.22 -8.12
CA TYR A 109 -1.57 10.09 -7.02
C TYR A 109 -2.16 11.42 -7.49
N ASN A 110 -3.07 11.94 -6.66
CA ASN A 110 -3.61 13.28 -6.82
C ASN A 110 -3.75 13.90 -5.42
N GLN A 111 -2.84 14.81 -5.10
CA GLN A 111 -2.74 15.44 -3.78
C GLN A 111 -2.85 16.96 -3.90
N GLY A 112 -3.63 17.56 -3.01
CA GLY A 112 -3.83 19.00 -2.99
C GLY A 112 -4.42 19.50 -1.69
N GLY A 113 -4.22 20.76 -1.38
CA GLY A 113 -4.79 21.42 -0.20
C GLY A 113 -4.16 21.04 1.14
N ILE A 114 -3.13 20.17 1.18
CA ILE A 114 -2.49 19.74 2.43
C ILE A 114 -1.42 20.74 2.87
N VAL A 115 -0.50 21.10 1.98
CA VAL A 115 0.63 22.00 2.26
C VAL A 115 0.45 23.32 1.52
N SER A 116 -0.09 23.29 0.32
CA SER A 116 -0.37 24.45 -0.52
C SER A 116 -1.74 24.30 -1.19
N ARG A 117 -2.27 25.41 -1.74
CA ARG A 117 -3.51 25.36 -2.54
C ARG A 117 -3.33 24.67 -3.90
N GLN A 118 -2.10 24.47 -4.33
CA GLN A 118 -1.80 23.78 -5.57
C GLN A 118 -2.16 22.30 -5.45
N THR A 119 -2.62 21.76 -6.56
CA THR A 119 -2.87 20.32 -6.70
C THR A 119 -1.79 19.72 -7.58
N LYS A 120 -1.23 18.64 -7.13
CA LYS A 120 -0.25 17.85 -7.87
C LYS A 120 -0.82 16.47 -8.14
N GLU A 121 -0.86 16.10 -9.40
CA GLU A 121 -1.21 14.75 -9.84
C GLU A 121 -0.09 14.14 -10.67
N GLY A 122 -0.06 12.83 -10.75
CA GLY A 122 0.94 12.14 -11.57
C GLY A 122 1.06 10.67 -11.26
N ASP A 123 1.99 10.08 -12.00
CA ASP A 123 2.37 8.68 -11.88
C ASP A 123 3.80 8.55 -11.39
N ARG A 124 4.03 7.64 -10.46
CA ARG A 124 5.36 7.27 -9.97
C ARG A 124 5.62 5.79 -10.25
N ILE A 125 6.81 5.51 -10.72
CA ILE A 125 7.28 4.14 -10.85
C ILE A 125 8.70 4.06 -10.30
N GLY A 126 8.98 3.03 -9.51
CA GLY A 126 10.30 2.90 -8.91
C GLY A 126 10.49 1.62 -8.13
N GLY A 127 11.66 1.50 -7.53
CA GLY A 127 12.05 0.42 -6.65
C GLY A 127 12.31 0.93 -5.22
N GLY A 128 12.03 0.08 -4.24
CA GLY A 128 12.24 0.37 -2.83
C GLY A 128 12.95 -0.74 -2.07
N LEU A 129 13.63 -0.34 -1.00
CA LEU A 129 14.24 -1.23 -0.02
C LEU A 129 13.59 -0.98 1.33
N TYR A 130 13.28 -2.06 2.02
CA TYR A 130 12.54 -2.06 3.27
C TYR A 130 13.23 -2.96 4.27
N ALA A 131 13.18 -2.59 5.53
CA ALA A 131 13.66 -3.41 6.63
C ALA A 131 12.70 -3.31 7.80
N GLY A 132 12.55 -4.40 8.54
CA GLY A 132 11.65 -4.40 9.68
C GLY A 132 11.82 -5.61 10.58
N TYR A 133 10.95 -5.67 11.57
CA TYR A 133 10.90 -6.71 12.56
C TYR A 133 9.47 -7.21 12.76
N SER A 134 9.29 -8.51 12.71
CA SER A 134 8.01 -9.19 12.95
C SER A 134 8.02 -9.83 14.34
N HIS A 135 7.12 -9.38 15.20
CA HIS A 135 6.91 -9.92 16.54
C HIS A 135 5.66 -10.81 16.55
N MET A 136 5.87 -12.07 16.88
CA MET A 136 4.79 -13.04 16.98
C MET A 136 3.96 -12.80 18.25
N LEU A 137 2.69 -12.42 18.09
CA LEU A 137 1.74 -12.29 19.20
C LEU A 137 1.07 -13.63 19.54
N THR A 138 0.70 -14.36 18.46
CA THR A 138 0.13 -15.71 18.54
C THR A 138 0.68 -16.56 17.37
N PRO A 139 0.45 -17.88 17.32
CA PRO A 139 0.89 -18.71 16.20
C PRO A 139 0.38 -18.23 14.82
N HIS A 140 -0.68 -17.46 14.78
CA HIS A 140 -1.30 -16.95 13.56
C HIS A 140 -1.31 -15.44 13.42
N LEU A 141 -0.88 -14.70 14.45
CA LEU A 141 -0.97 -13.24 14.44
C LEU A 141 0.36 -12.62 14.81
N ASN A 142 0.87 -11.77 13.91
CA ASN A 142 2.12 -11.04 14.09
C ASN A 142 1.87 -9.54 14.07
N LEU A 143 2.66 -8.81 14.83
CA LEU A 143 2.81 -7.37 14.78
C LEU A 143 4.14 -7.06 14.08
N GLU A 144 4.09 -6.35 12.97
CA GLU A 144 5.26 -6.01 12.17
C GLU A 144 5.56 -4.51 12.27
N PHE A 145 6.83 -4.20 12.48
CA PHE A 145 7.37 -2.85 12.43
C PHE A 145 8.36 -2.74 11.28
N GLY A 146 8.32 -1.66 10.52
CA GLY A 146 9.24 -1.52 9.40
C GLY A 146 9.40 -0.10 8.93
N LEU A 147 10.49 0.10 8.19
CA LEU A 147 10.84 1.33 7.50
C LEU A 147 11.24 1.01 6.07
N GLY A 148 10.91 1.89 5.15
CA GLY A 148 11.28 1.75 3.76
C GLY A 148 11.68 3.06 3.11
N VAL A 149 12.48 2.93 2.07
CA VAL A 149 12.84 4.02 1.15
C VAL A 149 12.60 3.54 -0.25
N TRP A 150 11.94 4.35 -1.07
CA TRP A 150 11.78 4.06 -2.49
C TRP A 150 12.20 5.24 -3.36
N SER A 151 12.62 4.92 -4.57
CA SER A 151 13.15 5.87 -5.53
C SER A 151 12.73 5.48 -6.94
N GLY A 152 12.65 6.46 -7.82
CA GLY A 152 12.25 6.21 -9.20
C GLY A 152 11.94 7.49 -9.97
N ALA A 153 11.08 7.35 -10.97
CA ALA A 153 10.62 8.45 -11.81
C ALA A 153 9.22 8.92 -11.38
N ASP A 154 9.04 10.22 -11.28
CA ASP A 154 7.78 10.91 -10.98
C ASP A 154 7.40 11.74 -12.21
N PHE A 155 6.32 11.36 -12.88
CA PHE A 155 5.71 12.08 -13.99
C PHE A 155 4.56 12.91 -13.45
N TYR A 156 4.71 14.22 -13.38
CA TYR A 156 3.78 15.07 -12.64
C TYR A 156 3.22 16.22 -13.46
N LYS A 157 2.04 16.66 -13.03
CA LYS A 157 1.40 17.92 -13.41
C LYS A 157 0.97 18.67 -12.15
N VAL A 158 1.14 19.97 -12.17
CA VAL A 158 0.75 20.87 -11.08
C VAL A 158 -0.30 21.83 -11.58
N TYR A 159 -1.39 21.92 -10.86
CA TYR A 159 -2.48 22.86 -11.11
C TYR A 159 -2.50 23.96 -10.05
N SER A 160 -2.90 25.16 -10.44
CA SER A 160 -2.94 26.32 -9.55
C SER A 160 -3.93 26.17 -8.38
N CYS A 161 -4.99 25.40 -8.58
CA CYS A 161 -5.97 25.02 -7.57
C CYS A 161 -6.63 23.69 -7.93
N GLN A 162 -7.44 23.13 -7.03
CA GLN A 162 -8.06 21.83 -7.18
C GLN A 162 -9.17 21.77 -8.25
N THR A 163 -9.80 22.90 -8.53
CA THR A 163 -10.97 22.97 -9.43
C THR A 163 -10.74 23.80 -10.68
N CYS A 164 -9.62 24.52 -10.80
CA CYS A 164 -9.43 25.50 -11.88
C CYS A 164 -8.85 24.93 -13.18
N GLY A 165 -8.33 23.72 -13.21
CA GLY A 165 -7.82 23.08 -14.43
C GLY A 165 -6.61 23.78 -15.09
N LEU A 166 -6.10 24.89 -14.51
CA LEU A 166 -4.98 25.64 -15.06
C LEU A 166 -3.66 24.97 -14.68
N THR A 167 -3.01 24.35 -15.65
CA THR A 167 -1.68 23.77 -15.47
C THR A 167 -0.64 24.86 -15.28
N VAL A 168 0.10 24.79 -14.18
CA VAL A 168 1.18 25.74 -13.82
C VAL A 168 2.54 25.15 -14.15
N ASP A 169 2.71 23.84 -13.95
CA ASP A 169 3.96 23.15 -14.18
C ASP A 169 3.69 21.70 -14.56
N GLN A 170 4.58 21.10 -15.36
CA GLN A 170 4.55 19.69 -15.70
C GLN A 170 5.95 19.19 -16.05
N GLY A 171 6.23 17.94 -15.75
CA GLY A 171 7.53 17.37 -16.09
C GLY A 171 7.73 15.97 -15.54
N ASN A 172 8.97 15.55 -15.62
CA ASN A 172 9.43 14.34 -14.97
C ASN A 172 10.62 14.67 -14.06
N LYS A 173 10.73 13.95 -12.95
CA LYS A 173 11.87 14.09 -12.05
C LYS A 173 12.18 12.76 -11.38
N PHE A 174 13.45 12.59 -11.05
CA PHE A 174 13.84 11.52 -10.13
C PHE A 174 13.45 11.90 -8.70
N PHE A 175 12.98 10.92 -7.95
CA PHE A 175 12.64 11.10 -6.53
C PHE A 175 13.29 10.03 -5.67
N VAL A 176 13.53 10.41 -4.41
CA VAL A 176 13.85 9.50 -3.32
C VAL A 176 12.98 9.91 -2.16
N LEU A 177 12.14 9.01 -1.69
CA LEU A 177 11.19 9.28 -0.61
C LEU A 177 11.31 8.20 0.48
N PRO A 178 11.25 8.59 1.77
CA PRO A 178 10.86 7.63 2.79
C PRO A 178 9.45 7.14 2.43
N ASP A 179 9.26 5.83 2.39
CA ASP A 179 8.00 5.28 1.92
C ASP A 179 7.15 4.79 3.08
N ASP A 180 7.62 3.76 3.73
CA ASP A 180 6.83 3.08 4.72
C ASP A 180 7.42 3.24 6.11
N ILE A 181 6.72 3.99 6.96
CA ILE A 181 6.74 3.73 8.38
C ILE A 181 5.59 2.73 8.60
N MET A 182 5.92 1.49 8.91
CA MET A 182 4.94 0.41 9.02
C MET A 182 4.71 0.03 10.49
N ILE A 183 3.46 -0.01 10.88
CA ILE A 183 2.97 -0.77 12.02
C ILE A 183 1.85 -1.63 11.48
N SER A 184 2.16 -2.88 11.16
CA SER A 184 1.24 -3.77 10.46
C SER A 184 0.79 -4.93 11.32
N LEU A 185 -0.46 -5.30 11.18
CA LEU A 185 -1.01 -6.52 11.74
C LEU A 185 -1.07 -7.57 10.63
N ALA A 186 -0.37 -8.69 10.84
CA ALA A 186 -0.25 -9.76 9.85
C ALA A 186 -0.87 -11.05 10.39
N TYR A 187 -1.78 -11.63 9.61
CA TYR A 187 -2.37 -12.93 9.89
C TYR A 187 -1.72 -14.00 9.01
N VAL A 188 -1.22 -15.07 9.63
CA VAL A 188 -0.50 -16.17 9.00
C VAL A 188 -1.38 -17.41 8.99
N PHE A 189 -1.58 -17.96 7.80
CA PHE A 189 -2.44 -19.15 7.56
C PHE A 189 -1.62 -20.44 7.56
#